data_77b4748a4e167e51340ce6edbd89f4aa
#
_entry.id   77b4748a4e167e51340ce6edbd89f4aa
#
_cell.length_a   1.000
_cell.length_b   1.000
_cell.length_c   1.000
_cell.angle_alpha   90.00
_cell.angle_beta   90.00
_cell.angle_gamma   90.00
#
_symmetry.space_group_name_H-M   'P 1'
#
loop_
_entity.id
_entity.type
_entity.pdbx_description
1 polymer ?
#
loop_
_entity_poly.entity_id
_entity_poly.type
_entity_poly.pdbx_seq_one_letter_code
_entity_poly.pdbx_strand_id
1 'polypeptide(L)'
;SSDLSDRALAMGWTPDVSHVKPVGKRVAIIGAGPAGLACADVLVRSGVDVTVYDRHPEIGGLLTFGIPAFKLDKSLLARRREIFSAMGIRFELNCEVGKDVSMTQLQNDYDALFIGVGTYRSMKAGIPHEDAPGVYDALPFLVANTRNVMGLDPAADEPFIDTQGLNVVVLGGGDTAMDCVRTALRHGAAKVTCAYRRDEANMPGSKKEVKNAKEEGAAFEFNLQPVELTLDAYGKVNGIRMLRTRLGEPDAQGRRRPVPVAGSEFVMPADAVIMAFGFNPHAMPWLQAQGVDTDDWGRIRASVESRYRYQTSNPQIFAGGDAVRGADLVVTAMAEGRHAAQGIMDWLGVPPRNMH
;
A
#
# COMPACT_ATOMS: atom_id res chain seq x y z
N SER A 1 2.36 -23.38 -9.26
CA SER A 1 2.52 -22.26 -10.22
C SER A 1 3.61 -21.28 -9.78
N SER A 2 3.79 -20.99 -8.47
CA SER A 2 4.94 -20.22 -7.99
C SER A 2 6.25 -20.88 -8.37
N ASP A 3 6.34 -22.19 -8.21
CA ASP A 3 7.53 -22.98 -8.54
C ASP A 3 7.95 -22.86 -10.02
N LEU A 4 7.00 -22.74 -10.95
CA LEU A 4 7.30 -22.54 -12.39
C LEU A 4 7.90 -21.15 -12.63
N SER A 5 7.35 -20.10 -12.02
CA SER A 5 7.89 -18.75 -12.14
C SER A 5 9.27 -18.65 -11.51
N ASP A 6 9.45 -19.21 -10.31
CA ASP A 6 10.73 -19.21 -9.59
C ASP A 6 11.79 -19.98 -10.37
N ARG A 7 11.42 -21.13 -10.94
CA ARG A 7 12.31 -21.93 -11.79
C ARG A 7 12.68 -21.20 -13.09
N ALA A 8 11.71 -20.58 -13.77
CA ALA A 8 11.97 -19.79 -14.98
C ALA A 8 12.94 -18.62 -14.68
N LEU A 9 12.71 -17.91 -13.57
CA LEU A 9 13.60 -16.86 -13.14
C LEU A 9 15.00 -17.37 -12.77
N ALA A 10 15.11 -18.51 -12.07
CA ALA A 10 16.39 -19.13 -11.74
C ALA A 10 17.17 -19.56 -12.98
N MET A 11 16.48 -19.95 -14.05
CA MET A 11 17.06 -20.29 -15.35
C MET A 11 17.41 -19.06 -16.20
N GLY A 12 17.20 -17.83 -15.69
CA GLY A 12 17.49 -16.60 -16.41
C GLY A 12 16.48 -16.26 -17.51
N TRP A 13 15.27 -16.87 -17.48
CA TRP A 13 14.24 -16.54 -18.46
C TRP A 13 13.81 -15.07 -18.36
N THR A 14 13.70 -14.44 -19.50
CA THR A 14 13.17 -13.07 -19.65
C THR A 14 12.21 -13.04 -20.84
N PRO A 15 11.16 -12.19 -20.81
CA PRO A 15 10.27 -12.02 -21.96
C PRO A 15 11.06 -11.52 -23.18
N ASP A 16 10.89 -12.17 -24.32
CA ASP A 16 11.42 -11.69 -25.59
C ASP A 16 10.44 -10.68 -26.22
N VAL A 17 10.87 -9.43 -26.27
CA VAL A 17 10.12 -8.31 -26.90
C VAL A 17 10.85 -7.80 -28.17
N SER A 18 11.91 -8.46 -28.64
CA SER A 18 12.69 -8.04 -29.79
C SER A 18 11.88 -7.92 -31.10
N HIS A 19 10.82 -8.71 -31.20
CA HIS A 19 9.89 -8.71 -32.32
C HIS A 19 8.83 -7.58 -32.25
N VAL A 20 8.76 -6.84 -31.13
CA VAL A 20 7.77 -5.79 -30.92
C VAL A 20 8.21 -4.51 -31.65
N LYS A 21 7.38 -4.05 -32.61
CA LYS A 21 7.64 -2.81 -33.34
C LYS A 21 7.05 -1.61 -32.59
N PRO A 22 7.80 -0.50 -32.44
CA PRO A 22 7.29 0.72 -31.87
C PRO A 22 6.06 1.24 -32.65
N VAL A 23 5.04 1.71 -31.92
CA VAL A 23 3.83 2.30 -32.52
C VAL A 23 3.83 3.82 -32.51
N GLY A 24 4.91 4.45 -32.01
CA GLY A 24 5.04 5.91 -31.97
C GLY A 24 4.15 6.59 -30.92
N LYS A 25 3.62 5.84 -29.96
CA LYS A 25 2.81 6.34 -28.84
C LYS A 25 3.60 6.27 -27.53
N ARG A 26 3.46 7.30 -26.70
CA ARG A 26 4.14 7.43 -25.42
C ARG A 26 3.13 7.49 -24.27
N VAL A 27 3.34 6.70 -23.24
CA VAL A 27 2.48 6.68 -22.05
C VAL A 27 3.34 6.87 -20.79
N ALA A 28 2.94 7.80 -19.94
CA ALA A 28 3.50 7.94 -18.60
C ALA A 28 2.62 7.19 -17.58
N ILE A 29 3.26 6.48 -16.69
CA ILE A 29 2.63 5.77 -15.57
C ILE A 29 3.10 6.42 -14.27
N ILE A 30 2.16 6.81 -13.44
CA ILE A 30 2.40 7.44 -12.14
C ILE A 30 2.15 6.39 -11.06
N GLY A 31 3.22 5.93 -10.44
CA GLY A 31 3.23 4.86 -9.45
C GLY A 31 3.77 3.54 -10.00
N ALA A 32 4.91 3.09 -9.49
CA ALA A 32 5.55 1.81 -9.81
C ALA A 32 5.04 0.65 -8.93
N GLY A 33 3.81 0.75 -8.42
CA GLY A 33 3.13 -0.33 -7.71
C GLY A 33 2.56 -1.40 -8.65
N PRO A 34 1.89 -2.44 -8.12
CA PRO A 34 1.36 -3.56 -8.91
C PRO A 34 0.49 -3.15 -10.09
N ALA A 35 -0.41 -2.16 -9.92
CA ALA A 35 -1.27 -1.67 -11.00
C ALA A 35 -0.45 -1.00 -12.12
N GLY A 36 0.48 -0.09 -11.75
CA GLY A 36 1.34 0.61 -12.70
C GLY A 36 2.24 -0.34 -13.47
N LEU A 37 2.91 -1.27 -12.78
CA LEU A 37 3.78 -2.25 -13.43
C LEU A 37 3.03 -3.21 -14.35
N ALA A 38 1.82 -3.62 -13.97
CA ALA A 38 0.97 -4.47 -14.82
C ALA A 38 0.47 -3.71 -16.07
N CYS A 39 0.16 -2.43 -15.94
CA CYS A 39 -0.16 -1.55 -17.06
C CYS A 39 1.05 -1.40 -18.01
N ALA A 40 2.23 -1.12 -17.46
CA ALA A 40 3.47 -0.97 -18.21
C ALA A 40 3.84 -2.21 -19.01
N ASP A 41 3.73 -3.41 -18.39
CA ASP A 41 4.02 -4.69 -19.04
C ASP A 41 3.17 -4.90 -20.29
N VAL A 42 1.86 -4.63 -20.21
CA VAL A 42 0.95 -4.79 -21.36
C VAL A 42 1.26 -3.79 -22.46
N LEU A 43 1.48 -2.53 -22.10
CA LEU A 43 1.73 -1.45 -23.06
C LEU A 43 3.05 -1.66 -23.83
N VAL A 44 4.15 -2.00 -23.12
CA VAL A 44 5.45 -2.20 -23.78
C VAL A 44 5.43 -3.39 -24.73
N ARG A 45 4.72 -4.47 -24.39
CA ARG A 45 4.52 -5.63 -25.27
C ARG A 45 3.70 -5.28 -26.52
N SER A 46 2.97 -4.18 -26.49
CA SER A 46 2.18 -3.68 -27.63
C SER A 46 2.92 -2.61 -28.44
N GLY A 47 4.19 -2.31 -28.10
CA GLY A 47 5.04 -1.36 -28.82
C GLY A 47 4.85 0.09 -28.39
N VAL A 48 4.16 0.33 -27.30
CA VAL A 48 4.04 1.66 -26.69
C VAL A 48 5.32 1.98 -25.92
N ASP A 49 5.79 3.20 -26.04
CA ASP A 49 6.93 3.72 -25.26
C ASP A 49 6.43 4.12 -23.87
N VAL A 50 6.97 3.49 -22.82
CA VAL A 50 6.47 3.61 -21.45
C VAL A 50 7.54 4.17 -20.52
N THR A 51 7.16 5.20 -19.76
CA THR A 51 7.95 5.72 -18.63
C THR A 51 7.13 5.65 -17.36
N VAL A 52 7.71 5.06 -16.31
CA VAL A 52 7.08 4.90 -15.00
C VAL A 52 7.76 5.85 -14.01
N TYR A 53 6.97 6.71 -13.38
CA TYR A 53 7.39 7.67 -12.36
C TYR A 53 7.02 7.15 -10.98
N ASP A 54 7.95 7.17 -10.04
CA ASP A 54 7.67 6.84 -8.65
C ASP A 54 8.52 7.68 -7.69
N ARG A 55 7.92 8.10 -6.57
CA ARG A 55 8.60 8.87 -5.52
C ARG A 55 9.63 8.04 -4.73
N HIS A 56 9.51 6.72 -4.76
CA HIS A 56 10.42 5.82 -4.08
C HIS A 56 11.64 5.47 -4.95
N PRO A 57 12.76 5.06 -4.33
CA PRO A 57 13.99 4.69 -5.05
C PRO A 57 13.95 3.32 -5.72
N GLU A 58 12.88 2.54 -5.50
CA GLU A 58 12.71 1.20 -6.08
C GLU A 58 11.26 0.98 -6.50
N ILE A 59 11.03 0.09 -7.48
CA ILE A 59 9.72 -0.32 -7.94
C ILE A 59 9.02 -1.26 -6.95
N GLY A 60 7.74 -1.51 -7.16
CA GLY A 60 6.93 -2.48 -6.42
C GLY A 60 5.91 -1.84 -5.47
N GLY A 61 6.03 -0.54 -5.18
CA GLY A 61 5.12 0.14 -4.25
C GLY A 61 5.07 -0.57 -2.90
N LEU A 62 3.88 -0.92 -2.40
CA LEU A 62 3.73 -1.60 -1.11
C LEU A 62 4.25 -3.04 -1.10
N LEU A 63 4.46 -3.71 -2.24
CA LEU A 63 5.19 -4.99 -2.27
C LEU A 63 6.63 -4.82 -1.80
N THR A 64 7.25 -3.71 -2.15
CA THR A 64 8.62 -3.40 -1.73
C THR A 64 8.65 -2.77 -0.36
N PHE A 65 7.87 -1.72 -0.13
CA PHE A 65 8.01 -0.88 1.05
C PHE A 65 7.01 -1.18 2.18
N GLY A 66 5.83 -1.73 1.87
CA GLY A 66 4.80 -2.02 2.86
C GLY A 66 4.86 -3.45 3.42
N ILE A 67 5.20 -4.44 2.59
CA ILE A 67 5.34 -5.84 3.03
C ILE A 67 6.75 -6.04 3.61
N PRO A 68 6.90 -6.54 4.84
CA PRO A 68 8.20 -6.79 5.44
C PRO A 68 9.08 -7.78 4.65
N ALA A 69 10.41 -7.60 4.72
CA ALA A 69 11.37 -8.44 3.99
C ALA A 69 11.31 -9.92 4.38
N PHE A 70 10.93 -10.23 5.62
CA PHE A 70 10.75 -11.61 6.06
C PHE A 70 9.52 -12.33 5.46
N LYS A 71 8.62 -11.59 4.81
CA LYS A 71 7.46 -12.14 4.06
C LYS A 71 7.69 -12.16 2.57
N LEU A 72 8.41 -11.19 2.03
CA LEU A 72 8.69 -11.06 0.61
C LEU A 72 10.13 -10.61 0.39
N ASP A 73 10.94 -11.48 -0.17
CA ASP A 73 12.34 -11.19 -0.52
C ASP A 73 12.42 -10.05 -1.54
N LYS A 74 13.13 -8.97 -1.17
CA LYS A 74 13.26 -7.76 -1.99
C LYS A 74 14.11 -7.98 -3.24
N SER A 75 14.96 -8.97 -3.27
CA SER A 75 15.73 -9.35 -4.47
C SER A 75 14.82 -9.72 -5.65
N LEU A 76 13.62 -10.24 -5.37
CA LEU A 76 12.61 -10.54 -6.41
C LEU A 76 12.14 -9.27 -7.12
N LEU A 77 11.99 -8.16 -6.38
CA LEU A 77 11.56 -6.87 -6.95
C LEU A 77 12.69 -6.24 -7.77
N ALA A 78 13.93 -6.27 -7.26
CA ALA A 78 15.10 -5.81 -8.00
C ALA A 78 15.24 -6.56 -9.34
N ARG A 79 15.10 -7.88 -9.31
CA ARG A 79 15.11 -8.69 -10.53
C ARG A 79 13.97 -8.36 -11.49
N ARG A 80 12.77 -8.07 -10.97
CA ARG A 80 11.65 -7.60 -11.80
C ARG A 80 11.96 -6.29 -12.48
N ARG A 81 12.62 -5.35 -11.79
CA ARG A 81 13.07 -4.09 -12.39
C ARG A 81 14.03 -4.33 -13.55
N GLU A 82 15.01 -5.22 -13.38
CA GLU A 82 15.94 -5.58 -14.45
C GLU A 82 15.19 -6.13 -15.68
N ILE A 83 14.24 -7.04 -15.47
CA ILE A 83 13.42 -7.61 -16.56
C ILE A 83 12.62 -6.51 -17.26
N PHE A 84 11.91 -5.67 -16.53
CA PHE A 84 11.10 -4.60 -17.09
C PHE A 84 11.94 -3.55 -17.84
N SER A 85 13.12 -3.22 -17.31
CA SER A 85 14.08 -2.32 -17.99
C SER A 85 14.59 -2.96 -19.29
N ALA A 86 14.91 -4.27 -19.28
CA ALA A 86 15.33 -4.99 -20.48
C ALA A 86 14.21 -5.08 -21.54
N MET A 87 12.93 -5.04 -21.12
CA MET A 87 11.80 -4.94 -22.02
C MET A 87 11.60 -3.54 -22.62
N GLY A 88 12.34 -2.52 -22.17
CA GLY A 88 12.26 -1.16 -22.66
C GLY A 88 11.44 -0.19 -21.80
N ILE A 89 10.96 -0.61 -20.62
CA ILE A 89 10.29 0.30 -19.68
C ILE A 89 11.35 1.21 -19.04
N ARG A 90 11.16 2.51 -19.13
CA ARG A 90 11.97 3.50 -18.42
C ARG A 90 11.39 3.76 -17.04
N PHE A 91 12.26 3.91 -16.04
CA PHE A 91 11.89 4.21 -14.66
C PHE A 91 12.53 5.53 -14.23
N GLU A 92 11.70 6.50 -13.87
CA GLU A 92 12.05 7.76 -13.23
C GLU A 92 11.70 7.64 -11.74
N LEU A 93 12.65 7.07 -10.98
CA LEU A 93 12.50 6.83 -9.54
C LEU A 93 13.01 8.05 -8.74
N ASN A 94 12.64 8.14 -7.44
CA ASN A 94 12.84 9.34 -6.63
C ASN A 94 12.23 10.60 -7.28
N CYS A 95 11.17 10.44 -8.03
CA CYS A 95 10.48 11.51 -8.75
C CYS A 95 9.01 11.55 -8.35
N GLU A 96 8.62 12.55 -7.58
CA GLU A 96 7.25 12.75 -7.11
C GLU A 96 6.47 13.65 -8.07
N VAL A 97 5.44 13.08 -8.70
CA VAL A 97 4.56 13.83 -9.59
C VAL A 97 3.74 14.84 -8.79
N GLY A 98 3.72 16.08 -9.24
CA GLY A 98 3.13 17.21 -8.53
C GLY A 98 4.13 18.02 -7.69
N LYS A 99 5.36 17.52 -7.56
CA LYS A 99 6.46 18.19 -6.87
C LYS A 99 7.69 18.36 -7.78
N ASP A 100 8.26 17.24 -8.24
CA ASP A 100 9.48 17.21 -9.07
C ASP A 100 9.15 17.35 -10.57
N VAL A 101 7.99 16.82 -10.99
CA VAL A 101 7.45 16.96 -12.34
C VAL A 101 5.96 17.29 -12.25
N SER A 102 5.48 18.24 -13.05
CA SER A 102 4.07 18.63 -13.05
C SER A 102 3.21 17.70 -13.93
N MET A 103 1.93 17.53 -13.54
CA MET A 103 0.97 16.82 -14.38
C MET A 103 0.80 17.47 -15.74
N THR A 104 0.78 18.80 -15.83
CA THR A 104 0.68 19.53 -17.10
C THR A 104 1.86 19.22 -18.02
N GLN A 105 3.08 19.11 -17.50
CA GLN A 105 4.24 18.70 -18.28
C GLN A 105 4.05 17.27 -18.80
N LEU A 106 3.63 16.33 -17.95
CA LEU A 106 3.40 14.95 -18.38
C LEU A 106 2.29 14.86 -19.46
N GLN A 107 1.21 15.64 -19.33
CA GLN A 107 0.16 15.68 -20.37
C GLN A 107 0.64 16.24 -21.71
N ASN A 108 1.60 17.17 -21.70
CA ASN A 108 2.19 17.70 -22.94
C ASN A 108 3.17 16.72 -23.57
N ASP A 109 3.90 15.96 -22.76
CA ASP A 109 4.97 15.09 -23.21
C ASP A 109 4.51 13.68 -23.61
N TYR A 110 3.34 13.24 -23.14
CA TYR A 110 2.81 11.89 -23.35
C TYR A 110 1.42 11.90 -23.99
N ASP A 111 1.12 10.87 -24.79
CA ASP A 111 -0.19 10.72 -25.44
C ASP A 111 -1.27 10.31 -24.41
N ALA A 112 -0.94 9.52 -23.39
CA ALA A 112 -1.83 9.15 -22.29
C ALA A 112 -1.09 9.01 -20.98
N LEU A 113 -1.82 9.11 -19.86
CA LEU A 113 -1.31 8.94 -18.51
C LEU A 113 -2.09 7.85 -17.78
N PHE A 114 -1.41 7.05 -16.97
CA PHE A 114 -2.03 6.11 -16.04
C PHE A 114 -1.67 6.45 -14.60
N ILE A 115 -2.66 6.53 -13.72
CA ILE A 115 -2.48 6.80 -12.29
C ILE A 115 -2.71 5.52 -11.50
N GLY A 116 -1.63 4.98 -10.89
CA GLY A 116 -1.63 3.77 -10.07
C GLY A 116 -0.93 3.99 -8.72
N VAL A 117 -1.22 5.11 -8.06
CA VAL A 117 -0.51 5.58 -6.86
C VAL A 117 -0.93 4.90 -5.54
N GLY A 118 -1.93 4.02 -5.56
CA GLY A 118 -2.37 3.28 -4.39
C GLY A 118 -3.07 4.14 -3.33
N THR A 119 -3.03 3.68 -2.06
CA THR A 119 -3.61 4.34 -0.89
C THR A 119 -2.57 4.42 0.21
N TYR A 120 -2.27 5.65 0.70
CA TYR A 120 -1.19 5.89 1.67
C TYR A 120 -1.63 6.68 2.91
N ARG A 121 -2.86 7.18 2.95
CA ARG A 121 -3.36 7.90 4.10
C ARG A 121 -3.86 6.92 5.16
N SER A 122 -3.20 6.90 6.32
CA SER A 122 -3.63 6.08 7.45
C SER A 122 -4.99 6.52 8.00
N MET A 123 -5.81 5.54 8.35
CA MET A 123 -7.05 5.79 9.08
C MET A 123 -6.73 6.05 10.55
N LYS A 124 -7.27 7.13 11.09
CA LYS A 124 -7.12 7.51 12.50
C LYS A 124 -8.22 6.92 13.37
N ALA A 125 -7.93 6.77 14.66
CA ALA A 125 -8.92 6.32 15.64
C ALA A 125 -9.91 7.43 16.04
N GLY A 126 -9.51 8.69 15.89
CA GLY A 126 -10.27 9.85 16.34
C GLY A 126 -10.27 9.98 17.85
N ILE A 127 -9.19 9.58 18.52
CA ILE A 127 -9.05 9.63 19.98
C ILE A 127 -8.04 10.72 20.39
N PRO A 128 -8.16 11.27 21.63
CA PRO A 128 -7.21 12.25 22.13
C PRO A 128 -5.76 11.78 22.06
N HIS A 129 -4.87 12.69 21.69
CA HIS A 129 -3.41 12.53 21.66
C HIS A 129 -2.88 11.53 20.61
N GLU A 130 -3.66 11.18 19.58
CA GLU A 130 -3.23 10.22 18.56
C GLU A 130 -2.08 10.71 17.65
N ASP A 131 -1.70 11.97 17.74
CA ASP A 131 -0.55 12.57 17.04
C ASP A 131 0.64 12.86 18.00
N ALA A 132 0.60 12.36 19.23
CA ALA A 132 1.67 12.59 20.20
C ALA A 132 2.97 11.85 19.84
N PRO A 133 4.14 12.33 20.27
CA PRO A 133 5.40 11.61 20.12
C PRO A 133 5.31 10.19 20.68
N GLY A 134 5.83 9.20 19.94
CA GLY A 134 5.73 7.78 20.26
C GLY A 134 4.47 7.09 19.72
N VAL A 135 3.58 7.84 19.06
CA VAL A 135 2.45 7.30 18.32
C VAL A 135 2.77 7.31 16.84
N TYR A 136 2.61 6.20 16.18
CA TYR A 136 2.99 6.00 14.78
C TYR A 136 1.86 5.40 13.97
N ASP A 137 1.78 5.78 12.71
CA ASP A 137 0.95 5.09 11.73
C ASP A 137 1.69 3.84 11.21
N ALA A 138 0.95 2.79 10.90
CA ALA A 138 1.50 1.50 10.48
C ALA A 138 2.36 1.59 9.22
N LEU A 139 1.90 2.32 8.21
CA LEU A 139 2.61 2.36 6.92
C LEU A 139 3.94 3.11 7.00
N PRO A 140 4.03 4.32 7.59
CA PRO A 140 5.32 4.96 7.85
C PRO A 140 6.28 4.07 8.63
N PHE A 141 5.80 3.36 9.66
CA PHE A 141 6.63 2.42 10.42
C PHE A 141 7.19 1.29 9.54
N LEU A 142 6.35 0.66 8.71
CA LEU A 142 6.77 -0.44 7.82
C LEU A 142 7.69 0.05 6.70
N VAL A 143 7.39 1.19 6.09
CA VAL A 143 8.20 1.79 5.01
C VAL A 143 9.59 2.15 5.52
N ALA A 144 9.67 2.88 6.65
CA ALA A 144 10.94 3.28 7.25
C ALA A 144 11.79 2.06 7.63
N ASN A 145 11.16 1.00 8.20
CA ASN A 145 11.84 -0.25 8.50
C ASN A 145 12.38 -0.93 7.24
N THR A 146 11.55 -1.06 6.20
CA THR A 146 11.97 -1.71 4.95
C THR A 146 13.13 -0.94 4.30
N ARG A 147 13.07 0.39 4.28
CA ARG A 147 14.20 1.22 3.79
C ARG A 147 15.49 0.90 4.55
N ASN A 148 15.42 0.84 5.87
CA ASN A 148 16.57 0.49 6.72
C ASN A 148 17.12 -0.92 6.41
N VAL A 149 16.26 -1.92 6.29
CA VAL A 149 16.66 -3.30 5.96
C VAL A 149 17.27 -3.41 4.57
N MET A 150 16.81 -2.59 3.61
CA MET A 150 17.37 -2.53 2.25
C MET A 150 18.65 -1.69 2.15
N GLY A 151 19.10 -1.06 3.24
CA GLY A 151 20.28 -0.18 3.23
C GLY A 151 20.06 1.12 2.44
N LEU A 152 18.81 1.56 2.32
CA LEU A 152 18.44 2.83 1.66
C LEU A 152 18.48 3.98 2.67
N ASP A 153 18.81 5.17 2.19
CA ASP A 153 18.78 6.37 3.02
C ASP A 153 17.37 6.61 3.57
N PRO A 154 17.24 7.05 4.84
CA PRO A 154 15.96 7.46 5.40
C PRO A 154 15.32 8.56 4.53
N ALA A 155 14.01 8.49 4.30
CA ALA A 155 13.30 9.62 3.73
C ALA A 155 13.17 10.73 4.78
N ALA A 156 13.27 11.98 4.35
CA ALA A 156 13.24 13.12 5.28
C ALA A 156 11.91 13.22 6.06
N ASP A 157 10.82 12.79 5.44
CA ASP A 157 9.46 12.76 5.98
C ASP A 157 9.06 11.40 6.61
N GLU A 158 9.90 10.37 6.46
CA GLU A 158 9.70 9.02 7.00
C GLU A 158 10.97 8.53 7.72
N PRO A 159 11.36 9.13 8.87
CA PRO A 159 12.54 8.72 9.62
C PRO A 159 12.37 7.30 10.18
N PHE A 160 13.49 6.60 10.34
CA PHE A 160 13.49 5.28 10.96
C PHE A 160 12.92 5.34 12.39
N ILE A 161 12.00 4.43 12.70
CA ILE A 161 11.34 4.31 14.00
C ILE A 161 11.94 3.11 14.71
N ASP A 162 12.81 3.39 15.69
CA ASP A 162 13.44 2.36 16.51
C ASP A 162 12.51 1.92 17.65
N THR A 163 12.21 0.64 17.69
CA THR A 163 11.38 0.02 18.72
C THR A 163 12.18 -0.89 19.66
N GLN A 164 13.53 -0.91 19.56
CA GLN A 164 14.37 -1.74 20.39
C GLN A 164 14.19 -1.43 21.88
N GLY A 165 13.96 -2.46 22.69
CA GLY A 165 13.80 -2.35 24.14
C GLY A 165 12.47 -1.72 24.58
N LEU A 166 11.58 -1.32 23.68
CA LEU A 166 10.32 -0.67 24.00
C LEU A 166 9.17 -1.68 24.25
N ASN A 167 8.19 -1.25 25.07
CA ASN A 167 6.87 -1.87 25.12
C ASN A 167 6.00 -1.29 24.02
N VAL A 168 5.74 -2.06 22.99
CA VAL A 168 4.99 -1.63 21.81
C VAL A 168 3.56 -2.16 21.85
N VAL A 169 2.57 -1.30 21.65
CA VAL A 169 1.18 -1.72 21.45
C VAL A 169 0.77 -1.43 20.00
N VAL A 170 0.30 -2.46 19.30
CA VAL A 170 -0.24 -2.35 17.96
C VAL A 170 -1.77 -2.41 18.03
N LEU A 171 -2.43 -1.35 17.57
CA LEU A 171 -3.88 -1.24 17.53
C LEU A 171 -4.40 -1.67 16.15
N GLY A 172 -5.09 -2.80 16.10
CA GLY A 172 -5.66 -3.34 14.87
C GLY A 172 -5.62 -4.86 14.84
N GLY A 173 -6.25 -5.46 13.84
CA GLY A 173 -6.36 -6.92 13.74
C GLY A 173 -6.22 -7.46 12.32
N GLY A 174 -5.83 -6.63 11.35
CA GLY A 174 -5.58 -7.02 9.96
C GLY A 174 -4.15 -7.49 9.71
N ASP A 175 -3.86 -7.91 8.47
CA ASP A 175 -2.51 -8.35 8.08
C ASP A 175 -1.46 -7.25 8.27
N THR A 176 -1.81 -5.97 8.06
CA THR A 176 -0.92 -4.84 8.36
C THR A 176 -0.55 -4.76 9.85
N ALA A 177 -1.52 -5.04 10.74
CA ALA A 177 -1.22 -5.09 12.18
C ALA A 177 -0.23 -6.23 12.50
N MET A 178 -0.41 -7.40 11.87
CA MET A 178 0.52 -8.53 12.02
C MET A 178 1.92 -8.19 11.49
N ASP A 179 2.00 -7.48 10.38
CA ASP A 179 3.27 -6.99 9.83
C ASP A 179 3.98 -6.05 10.82
N CYS A 180 3.25 -5.10 11.44
CA CYS A 180 3.79 -4.21 12.46
C CYS A 180 4.23 -4.96 13.72
N VAL A 181 3.41 -5.89 14.22
CA VAL A 181 3.72 -6.72 15.39
C VAL A 181 5.02 -7.48 15.19
N ARG A 182 5.13 -8.22 14.08
CA ARG A 182 6.30 -9.04 13.78
C ARG A 182 7.54 -8.19 13.47
N THR A 183 7.37 -7.04 12.83
CA THR A 183 8.46 -6.09 12.59
C THR A 183 9.01 -5.55 13.91
N ALA A 184 8.16 -5.11 14.84
CA ALA A 184 8.59 -4.61 16.14
C ALA A 184 9.31 -5.68 16.97
N LEU A 185 8.81 -6.93 16.97
CA LEU A 185 9.51 -8.06 17.62
C LEU A 185 10.90 -8.29 17.06
N ARG A 186 11.02 -8.29 15.73
CA ARG A 186 12.30 -8.51 15.03
C ARG A 186 13.29 -7.37 15.22
N HIS A 187 12.80 -6.17 15.55
CA HIS A 187 13.62 -5.02 15.96
C HIS A 187 14.10 -5.13 17.42
N GLY A 188 13.67 -6.14 18.17
CA GLY A 188 14.08 -6.31 19.57
C GLY A 188 13.25 -5.49 20.55
N ALA A 189 11.98 -5.20 20.25
CA ALA A 189 11.05 -4.65 21.23
C ALA A 189 11.00 -5.58 22.47
N ALA A 190 10.99 -5.00 23.68
CA ALA A 190 10.96 -5.76 24.93
C ALA A 190 9.65 -6.54 25.08
N LYS A 191 8.55 -5.94 24.62
CA LYS A 191 7.23 -6.57 24.57
C LYS A 191 6.43 -5.98 23.41
N VAL A 192 5.69 -6.84 22.68
CA VAL A 192 4.74 -6.39 21.67
C VAL A 192 3.36 -6.97 21.99
N THR A 193 2.36 -6.09 22.10
CA THR A 193 0.97 -6.46 22.34
C THR A 193 0.10 -6.00 21.19
N CYS A 194 -0.59 -6.94 20.55
CA CYS A 194 -1.65 -6.62 19.57
C CYS A 194 -2.97 -6.46 20.31
N ALA A 195 -3.56 -5.26 20.30
CA ALA A 195 -4.86 -4.98 20.90
C ALA A 195 -5.94 -4.85 19.84
N TYR A 196 -6.99 -5.67 19.94
CA TYR A 196 -8.05 -5.73 18.95
C TYR A 196 -9.44 -5.58 19.60
N ARG A 197 -10.34 -4.85 18.92
CA ARG A 197 -11.66 -4.49 19.47
C ARG A 197 -12.70 -5.60 19.45
N ARG A 198 -12.42 -6.74 18.82
CA ARG A 198 -13.26 -7.95 18.81
C ARG A 198 -12.46 -9.13 19.36
N ASP A 199 -13.08 -10.31 19.32
CA ASP A 199 -12.40 -11.57 19.62
C ASP A 199 -11.49 -12.06 18.48
N GLU A 200 -10.73 -13.09 18.76
CA GLU A 200 -9.80 -13.70 17.81
C GLU A 200 -10.50 -14.24 16.56
N ALA A 201 -11.69 -14.83 16.72
CA ALA A 201 -12.45 -15.41 15.61
C ALA A 201 -12.88 -14.37 14.57
N ASN A 202 -13.01 -13.10 14.99
CA ASN A 202 -13.41 -11.98 14.17
C ASN A 202 -12.22 -11.13 13.68
N MET A 203 -10.97 -11.57 13.86
CA MET A 203 -9.81 -10.87 13.28
C MET A 203 -9.85 -10.96 11.75
N PRO A 204 -9.66 -9.83 11.04
CA PRO A 204 -9.60 -9.83 9.57
C PRO A 204 -8.25 -10.33 9.02
N GLY A 205 -7.21 -10.34 9.85
CA GLY A 205 -5.90 -10.87 9.48
C GLY A 205 -5.91 -12.37 9.20
N SER A 206 -5.04 -12.82 8.32
CA SER A 206 -4.96 -14.24 7.99
C SER A 206 -4.57 -15.07 9.21
N LYS A 207 -5.22 -16.22 9.40
CA LYS A 207 -4.95 -17.12 10.53
C LYS A 207 -3.48 -17.54 10.60
N LYS A 208 -2.82 -17.65 9.45
CA LYS A 208 -1.40 -17.97 9.36
C LYS A 208 -0.53 -16.86 9.95
N GLU A 209 -0.83 -15.59 9.62
CA GLU A 209 -0.04 -14.46 10.13
C GLU A 209 -0.26 -14.24 11.62
N VAL A 210 -1.49 -14.42 12.11
CA VAL A 210 -1.79 -14.39 13.56
C VAL A 210 -1.02 -15.50 14.29
N LYS A 211 -1.00 -16.71 13.74
CA LYS A 211 -0.24 -17.83 14.31
C LYS A 211 1.26 -17.52 14.34
N ASN A 212 1.82 -17.04 13.22
CA ASN A 212 3.23 -16.66 13.14
C ASN A 212 3.60 -15.60 14.17
N ALA A 213 2.77 -14.56 14.34
CA ALA A 213 2.99 -13.51 15.33
C ALA A 213 3.00 -14.05 16.77
N LYS A 214 2.10 -14.98 17.11
CA LYS A 214 2.08 -15.66 18.42
C LYS A 214 3.34 -16.52 18.64
N GLU A 215 3.75 -17.28 17.63
CA GLU A 215 4.97 -18.11 17.67
C GLU A 215 6.24 -17.27 17.82
N GLU A 216 6.26 -16.05 17.27
CA GLU A 216 7.34 -15.08 17.46
C GLU A 216 7.31 -14.36 18.82
N GLY A 217 6.30 -14.60 19.66
CA GLY A 217 6.22 -14.09 21.04
C GLY A 217 5.31 -12.89 21.24
N ALA A 218 4.47 -12.53 20.27
CA ALA A 218 3.48 -11.46 20.45
C ALA A 218 2.41 -11.82 21.48
N ALA A 219 2.07 -10.88 22.35
CA ALA A 219 0.89 -10.95 23.20
C ALA A 219 -0.35 -10.45 22.42
N PHE A 220 -1.51 -11.04 22.67
CA PHE A 220 -2.77 -10.63 22.07
C PHE A 220 -3.79 -10.31 23.16
N GLU A 221 -4.39 -9.13 23.06
CA GLU A 221 -5.45 -8.66 23.94
C GLU A 221 -6.69 -8.35 23.09
N PHE A 222 -7.76 -9.10 23.34
CA PHE A 222 -9.01 -9.03 22.57
C PHE A 222 -10.09 -8.25 23.31
N ASN A 223 -11.11 -7.83 22.55
CA ASN A 223 -12.25 -7.11 23.07
C ASN A 223 -11.84 -5.82 23.81
N LEU A 224 -10.90 -5.09 23.21
CA LEU A 224 -10.38 -3.82 23.73
C LEU A 224 -10.56 -2.69 22.71
N GLN A 225 -11.17 -1.60 23.13
CA GLN A 225 -11.32 -0.38 22.37
C GLN A 225 -10.45 0.72 22.98
N PRO A 226 -9.56 1.35 22.20
CA PRO A 226 -8.82 2.51 22.68
C PRO A 226 -9.75 3.72 22.84
N VAL A 227 -9.53 4.50 23.88
CA VAL A 227 -10.32 5.70 24.22
C VAL A 227 -9.48 6.95 24.16
N GLU A 228 -8.24 6.86 24.64
CA GLU A 228 -7.32 7.99 24.76
C GLU A 228 -5.90 7.47 24.87
N LEU A 229 -4.92 8.18 24.32
CA LEU A 229 -3.52 7.95 24.63
C LEU A 229 -3.12 8.75 25.86
N THR A 230 -2.43 8.12 26.81
CA THR A 230 -1.90 8.80 28.00
C THR A 230 -0.48 9.27 27.73
N LEU A 231 -0.14 10.43 28.30
CA LEU A 231 1.14 11.08 28.06
C LEU A 231 1.93 11.23 29.36
N ASP A 232 3.24 11.20 29.24
CA ASP A 232 4.14 11.58 30.34
C ASP A 232 4.24 13.11 30.49
N ALA A 233 5.07 13.57 31.42
CA ALA A 233 5.28 14.97 31.71
C ALA A 233 5.91 15.77 30.53
N TYR A 234 6.46 15.07 29.54
CA TYR A 234 7.08 15.66 28.33
C TYR A 234 6.18 15.60 27.11
N GLY A 235 4.94 15.11 27.26
CA GLY A 235 3.98 14.98 26.17
C GLY A 235 4.20 13.77 25.27
N LYS A 236 5.09 12.83 25.65
CA LYS A 236 5.28 11.56 24.92
C LYS A 236 4.30 10.51 25.43
N VAL A 237 3.85 9.61 24.55
CA VAL A 237 2.99 8.49 24.93
C VAL A 237 3.66 7.62 26.00
N ASN A 238 2.89 7.26 27.03
CA ASN A 238 3.31 6.34 28.09
C ASN A 238 2.27 5.23 28.33
N GLY A 239 1.16 5.26 27.61
CA GLY A 239 0.13 4.24 27.72
C GLY A 239 -1.11 4.56 26.89
N ILE A 240 -2.08 3.66 26.97
CA ILE A 240 -3.38 3.77 26.30
C ILE A 240 -4.48 3.50 27.30
N ARG A 241 -5.44 4.41 27.44
CA ARG A 241 -6.69 4.11 28.14
C ARG A 241 -7.56 3.26 27.23
N MET A 242 -7.92 2.09 27.72
CA MET A 242 -8.70 1.09 27.02
C MET A 242 -10.04 0.87 27.72
N LEU A 243 -11.08 0.58 26.93
CA LEU A 243 -12.36 0.02 27.40
C LEU A 243 -12.47 -1.42 26.94
N ARG A 244 -13.02 -2.29 27.81
CA ARG A 244 -13.44 -3.62 27.38
C ARG A 244 -14.66 -3.51 26.50
N THR A 245 -14.76 -4.40 25.52
CA THR A 245 -15.93 -4.52 24.64
C THR A 245 -16.56 -5.90 24.77
N ARG A 246 -17.82 -6.00 24.39
CA ARG A 246 -18.52 -7.28 24.17
C ARG A 246 -19.17 -7.24 22.80
N LEU A 247 -19.40 -8.41 22.20
CA LEU A 247 -20.14 -8.46 20.95
C LEU A 247 -21.60 -8.14 21.21
N GLY A 248 -22.12 -7.15 20.50
CA GLY A 248 -23.55 -6.77 20.52
C GLY A 248 -24.42 -7.77 19.75
N GLU A 249 -25.71 -7.45 19.61
CA GLU A 249 -26.62 -8.19 18.78
C GLU A 249 -26.21 -8.15 17.29
N PRO A 250 -26.52 -9.21 16.52
CA PRO A 250 -26.24 -9.22 15.09
C PRO A 250 -27.05 -8.14 14.37
N ASP A 251 -26.40 -7.41 13.43
CA ASP A 251 -27.09 -6.51 12.50
C ASP A 251 -27.85 -7.33 11.42
N ALA A 252 -28.55 -6.64 10.51
CA ALA A 252 -29.32 -7.28 9.43
C ALA A 252 -28.47 -8.17 8.48
N GLN A 253 -27.12 -7.99 8.50
CA GLN A 253 -26.16 -8.83 7.77
C GLN A 253 -25.49 -9.89 8.66
N GLY A 254 -25.99 -10.10 9.89
CA GLY A 254 -25.46 -11.07 10.85
C GLY A 254 -24.14 -10.63 11.53
N ARG A 255 -23.68 -9.39 11.33
CA ARG A 255 -22.44 -8.87 11.91
C ARG A 255 -22.69 -8.31 13.30
N ARG A 256 -21.88 -8.74 14.28
CA ARG A 256 -21.93 -8.22 15.65
C ARG A 256 -20.93 -7.09 15.84
N ARG A 257 -21.42 -5.90 16.17
CA ARG A 257 -20.57 -4.75 16.48
C ARG A 257 -20.04 -4.84 17.92
N PRO A 258 -18.78 -4.42 18.17
CA PRO A 258 -18.29 -4.32 19.53
C PRO A 258 -19.04 -3.21 20.27
N VAL A 259 -19.52 -3.52 21.48
CA VAL A 259 -20.22 -2.58 22.38
C VAL A 259 -19.34 -2.37 23.61
N PRO A 260 -18.99 -1.12 23.96
CA PRO A 260 -18.21 -0.83 25.16
C PRO A 260 -18.91 -1.28 26.44
N VAL A 261 -18.12 -1.76 27.39
CA VAL A 261 -18.59 -2.10 28.75
C VAL A 261 -18.27 -0.92 29.66
N ALA A 262 -19.31 -0.24 30.12
CA ALA A 262 -19.14 0.93 30.99
C ALA A 262 -18.40 0.57 32.29
N GLY A 263 -17.51 1.45 32.76
CA GLY A 263 -16.75 1.28 33.99
C GLY A 263 -15.64 0.22 33.91
N SER A 264 -15.26 -0.21 32.68
CA SER A 264 -14.18 -1.18 32.46
C SER A 264 -12.86 -0.56 32.00
N GLU A 265 -12.73 0.74 32.16
CA GLU A 265 -11.54 1.49 31.75
C GLU A 265 -10.31 1.05 32.54
N PHE A 266 -9.20 0.90 31.83
CA PHE A 266 -7.88 0.70 32.43
C PHE A 266 -6.79 1.30 31.53
N VAL A 267 -5.60 1.54 32.05
CA VAL A 267 -4.47 2.00 31.28
C VAL A 267 -3.56 0.81 30.99
N MET A 268 -3.29 0.59 29.69
CA MET A 268 -2.28 -0.34 29.18
C MET A 268 -0.98 0.44 28.98
N PRO A 269 0.11 0.14 29.69
CA PRO A 269 1.38 0.81 29.50
C PRO A 269 1.95 0.57 28.10
N ALA A 270 2.52 1.61 27.48
CA ALA A 270 3.17 1.54 26.18
C ALA A 270 4.20 2.65 26.03
N ASP A 271 5.40 2.32 25.54
CA ASP A 271 6.43 3.29 25.19
C ASP A 271 6.28 3.77 23.73
N ALA A 272 5.62 2.94 22.92
CA ALA A 272 5.25 3.25 21.53
C ALA A 272 3.91 2.60 21.17
N VAL A 273 3.12 3.30 20.35
CA VAL A 273 1.82 2.84 19.86
C VAL A 273 1.81 2.90 18.34
N ILE A 274 1.42 1.81 17.67
CA ILE A 274 1.31 1.74 16.22
C ILE A 274 -0.16 1.55 15.84
N MET A 275 -0.71 2.49 15.07
CA MET A 275 -2.11 2.45 14.60
C MET A 275 -2.20 1.73 13.26
N ALA A 276 -2.92 0.61 13.21
CA ALA A 276 -3.05 -0.26 12.04
C ALA A 276 -4.54 -0.48 11.69
N PHE A 277 -5.27 0.60 11.44
CA PHE A 277 -6.73 0.58 11.17
C PHE A 277 -7.08 0.49 9.69
N GLY A 278 -6.09 0.51 8.79
CA GLY A 278 -6.26 0.53 7.35
C GLY A 278 -5.92 1.88 6.70
N PHE A 279 -6.20 1.98 5.39
CA PHE A 279 -5.75 3.11 4.57
C PHE A 279 -6.88 3.65 3.72
N ASN A 280 -6.83 4.96 3.47
CA ASN A 280 -7.66 5.68 2.51
C ASN A 280 -6.78 6.28 1.41
N PRO A 281 -7.35 6.65 0.25
CA PRO A 281 -6.66 7.48 -0.72
C PRO A 281 -6.15 8.76 -0.08
N HIS A 282 -4.94 9.16 -0.44
CA HIS A 282 -4.38 10.46 0.00
C HIS A 282 -4.82 11.56 -0.97
N ALA A 283 -4.91 12.79 -0.45
CA ALA A 283 -5.26 13.94 -1.28
C ALA A 283 -4.14 14.24 -2.30
N MET A 284 -4.54 14.37 -3.55
CA MET A 284 -3.67 14.78 -4.66
C MET A 284 -4.27 16.04 -5.29
N PRO A 285 -3.86 17.24 -4.84
CA PRO A 285 -4.47 18.50 -5.30
C PRO A 285 -4.43 18.68 -6.82
N TRP A 286 -3.44 18.11 -7.48
CA TRP A 286 -3.30 18.18 -8.94
C TRP A 286 -4.37 17.37 -9.70
N LEU A 287 -5.11 16.42 -9.08
CA LEU A 287 -6.21 15.70 -9.75
C LEU A 287 -7.32 16.64 -10.20
N GLN A 288 -7.80 17.49 -9.29
CA GLN A 288 -8.87 18.45 -9.61
C GLN A 288 -8.41 19.46 -10.66
N ALA A 289 -7.17 19.94 -10.55
CA ALA A 289 -6.59 20.86 -11.54
C ALA A 289 -6.52 20.27 -12.94
N GLN A 290 -6.51 18.94 -13.07
CA GLN A 290 -6.53 18.22 -14.36
C GLN A 290 -7.92 17.70 -14.75
N GLY A 291 -8.97 18.11 -14.06
CA GLY A 291 -10.33 17.67 -14.34
C GLY A 291 -10.58 16.19 -14.07
N VAL A 292 -9.87 15.61 -13.09
CA VAL A 292 -10.07 14.22 -12.66
C VAL A 292 -11.01 14.19 -11.46
N ASP A 293 -12.16 13.58 -11.63
CA ASP A 293 -13.16 13.43 -10.58
C ASP A 293 -12.80 12.37 -9.56
N THR A 294 -13.14 12.65 -8.30
CA THR A 294 -13.04 11.69 -7.20
C THR A 294 -14.40 11.46 -6.55
N ASP A 295 -14.53 10.38 -5.80
CA ASP A 295 -15.69 10.16 -4.93
C ASP A 295 -15.52 10.84 -3.55
N ASP A 296 -16.52 10.69 -2.68
CA ASP A 296 -16.55 11.30 -1.34
C ASP A 296 -15.43 10.77 -0.42
N TRP A 297 -14.83 9.64 -0.74
CA TRP A 297 -13.67 9.08 -0.04
C TRP A 297 -12.31 9.47 -0.65
N GLY A 298 -12.32 10.26 -1.75
CA GLY A 298 -11.12 10.68 -2.47
C GLY A 298 -10.58 9.64 -3.46
N ARG A 299 -11.35 8.58 -3.78
CA ARG A 299 -10.97 7.59 -4.79
C ARG A 299 -11.22 8.16 -6.18
N ILE A 300 -10.29 7.91 -7.10
CA ILE A 300 -10.42 8.36 -8.49
C ILE A 300 -11.60 7.63 -9.16
N ARG A 301 -12.46 8.36 -9.82
CA ARG A 301 -13.56 7.78 -10.59
C ARG A 301 -13.06 7.27 -11.93
N ALA A 302 -12.89 5.96 -12.02
CA ALA A 302 -12.56 5.21 -13.23
C ALA A 302 -13.14 3.80 -13.11
N SER A 303 -13.60 3.22 -14.21
CA SER A 303 -14.28 1.92 -14.18
C SER A 303 -13.95 1.11 -15.42
N VAL A 304 -14.05 -0.21 -15.30
CA VAL A 304 -13.99 -1.13 -16.44
C VAL A 304 -15.09 -0.86 -17.47
N GLU A 305 -16.19 -0.23 -17.04
CA GLU A 305 -17.36 0.13 -17.87
C GLU A 305 -17.28 1.54 -18.45
N SER A 306 -16.20 2.31 -18.15
CA SER A 306 -15.95 3.58 -18.84
C SER A 306 -15.88 3.38 -20.36
N ARG A 307 -16.13 4.43 -21.15
CA ARG A 307 -16.06 4.37 -22.62
C ARG A 307 -14.79 3.67 -23.12
N TYR A 308 -13.67 3.99 -22.51
CA TYR A 308 -12.44 3.22 -22.57
C TYR A 308 -12.13 2.72 -21.16
N ARG A 309 -11.84 1.45 -21.00
CA ARG A 309 -11.67 0.82 -19.68
C ARG A 309 -10.73 1.62 -18.79
N TYR A 310 -11.20 1.96 -17.59
CA TYR A 310 -10.47 2.73 -16.59
C TYR A 310 -10.08 4.17 -16.98
N GLN A 311 -10.70 4.74 -18.01
CA GLN A 311 -10.60 6.16 -18.33
C GLN A 311 -11.31 6.98 -17.25
N THR A 312 -10.68 8.07 -16.84
CA THR A 312 -11.24 9.05 -15.89
C THR A 312 -12.15 10.05 -16.60
N SER A 313 -12.62 11.09 -15.86
CA SER A 313 -13.30 12.25 -16.44
C SER A 313 -12.42 13.07 -17.40
N ASN A 314 -11.07 13.01 -17.22
CA ASN A 314 -10.12 13.54 -18.22
C ASN A 314 -9.80 12.46 -19.27
N PRO A 315 -10.08 12.67 -20.55
CA PRO A 315 -9.94 11.64 -21.59
C PRO A 315 -8.50 11.14 -21.81
N GLN A 316 -7.49 11.92 -21.44
CA GLN A 316 -6.07 11.54 -21.56
C GLN A 316 -5.58 10.74 -20.34
N ILE A 317 -6.36 10.72 -19.24
CA ILE A 317 -5.94 10.14 -17.96
C ILE A 317 -6.75 8.89 -17.64
N PHE A 318 -6.05 7.82 -17.31
CA PHE A 318 -6.59 6.54 -16.86
C PHE A 318 -6.12 6.29 -15.42
N ALA A 319 -6.85 5.46 -14.67
CA ALA A 319 -6.46 5.12 -13.30
C ALA A 319 -6.89 3.70 -12.94
N GLY A 320 -6.20 3.07 -11.97
CA GLY A 320 -6.55 1.73 -11.49
C GLY A 320 -5.84 1.38 -10.19
N GLY A 321 -6.17 0.22 -9.65
CA GLY A 321 -5.66 -0.26 -8.38
C GLY A 321 -6.33 0.45 -7.18
N ASP A 322 -5.64 0.45 -6.04
CA ASP A 322 -6.22 0.94 -4.79
C ASP A 322 -6.62 2.43 -4.84
N ALA A 323 -6.03 3.23 -5.72
CA ALA A 323 -6.43 4.64 -5.93
C ALA A 323 -7.87 4.78 -6.46
N VAL A 324 -8.40 3.75 -7.12
CA VAL A 324 -9.76 3.70 -7.67
C VAL A 324 -10.70 2.89 -6.78
N ARG A 325 -10.25 1.71 -6.34
CA ARG A 325 -11.08 0.76 -5.60
C ARG A 325 -11.05 0.99 -4.07
N GLY A 326 -9.97 1.53 -3.53
CA GLY A 326 -9.58 1.42 -2.14
C GLY A 326 -8.63 0.24 -1.93
N ALA A 327 -8.06 0.11 -0.73
CA ALA A 327 -7.10 -0.94 -0.41
C ALA A 327 -7.69 -2.34 -0.63
N ASP A 328 -7.04 -3.15 -1.47
CA ASP A 328 -7.46 -4.50 -1.85
C ASP A 328 -6.25 -5.39 -2.16
N LEU A 329 -6.49 -6.54 -2.79
CA LEU A 329 -5.46 -7.52 -3.12
C LEU A 329 -4.56 -7.06 -4.27
N VAL A 330 -3.30 -7.45 -4.21
CA VAL A 330 -2.30 -7.21 -5.29
C VAL A 330 -2.80 -7.72 -6.64
N VAL A 331 -3.43 -8.91 -6.67
CA VAL A 331 -3.94 -9.50 -7.91
C VAL A 331 -5.06 -8.66 -8.54
N THR A 332 -5.90 -8.02 -7.73
CA THR A 332 -6.95 -7.10 -8.19
C THR A 332 -6.32 -5.85 -8.80
N ALA A 333 -5.36 -5.24 -8.12
CA ALA A 333 -4.64 -4.07 -8.63
C ALA A 333 -3.94 -4.36 -9.97
N MET A 334 -3.27 -5.52 -10.09
CA MET A 334 -2.65 -5.97 -11.34
C MET A 334 -3.67 -6.18 -12.47
N ALA A 335 -4.81 -6.78 -12.18
CA ALA A 335 -5.87 -6.98 -13.16
C ALA A 335 -6.41 -5.64 -13.69
N GLU A 336 -6.64 -4.68 -12.79
CA GLU A 336 -7.09 -3.34 -13.17
C GLU A 336 -6.05 -2.59 -14.01
N GLY A 337 -4.76 -2.67 -13.67
CA GLY A 337 -3.68 -2.12 -14.48
C GLY A 337 -3.64 -2.70 -15.90
N ARG A 338 -3.84 -4.01 -16.05
CA ARG A 338 -3.93 -4.67 -17.37
C ARG A 338 -5.16 -4.22 -18.16
N HIS A 339 -6.31 -4.11 -17.52
CA HIS A 339 -7.53 -3.64 -18.16
C HIS A 339 -7.42 -2.15 -18.56
N ALA A 340 -6.80 -1.33 -17.74
CA ALA A 340 -6.52 0.06 -18.05
C ALA A 340 -5.59 0.20 -19.27
N ALA A 341 -4.54 -0.64 -19.34
CA ALA A 341 -3.69 -0.69 -20.53
C ALA A 341 -4.46 -0.99 -21.80
N GLN A 342 -5.44 -1.92 -21.74
CA GLN A 342 -6.33 -2.18 -22.88
C GLN A 342 -7.15 -0.94 -23.24
N GLY A 343 -7.72 -0.25 -22.25
CA GLY A 343 -8.47 1.00 -22.47
C GLY A 343 -7.60 2.11 -23.10
N ILE A 344 -6.34 2.23 -22.65
CA ILE A 344 -5.37 3.17 -23.23
C ILE A 344 -5.08 2.81 -24.69
N MET A 345 -4.83 1.54 -24.99
CA MET A 345 -4.57 1.09 -26.37
C MET A 345 -5.77 1.34 -27.27
N ASP A 346 -6.98 1.02 -26.83
CA ASP A 346 -8.22 1.26 -27.57
C ASP A 346 -8.40 2.75 -27.86
N TRP A 347 -8.11 3.63 -26.87
CA TRP A 347 -8.22 5.07 -27.04
C TRP A 347 -7.14 5.64 -27.98
N LEU A 348 -5.90 5.11 -27.92
CA LEU A 348 -4.80 5.53 -28.79
C LEU A 348 -4.85 4.92 -30.20
N GLY A 349 -5.78 4.00 -30.46
CA GLY A 349 -5.86 3.27 -31.72
C GLY A 349 -4.72 2.27 -31.92
N VAL A 350 -4.15 1.75 -30.85
CA VAL A 350 -3.11 0.72 -30.86
C VAL A 350 -3.79 -0.66 -30.88
N PRO A 351 -3.62 -1.48 -31.92
CA PRO A 351 -4.26 -2.78 -31.98
C PRO A 351 -3.70 -3.70 -30.89
N PRO A 352 -4.57 -4.48 -30.20
CA PRO A 352 -4.11 -5.49 -29.27
C PRO A 352 -3.27 -6.52 -30.01
N ARG A 353 -2.07 -6.80 -29.50
CA ARG A 353 -1.27 -7.91 -30.01
C ARG A 353 -1.66 -9.20 -29.28
N ASN A 354 -1.86 -10.29 -30.06
CA ASN A 354 -2.05 -11.62 -29.48
C ASN A 354 -0.80 -11.94 -28.62
N MET A 355 -1.01 -12.00 -27.31
CA MET A 355 0.01 -12.50 -26.38
C MET A 355 0.02 -14.02 -26.53
N HIS A 356 0.87 -14.53 -27.43
CA HIS A 356 1.19 -15.95 -27.53
C HIS A 356 2.35 -16.33 -26.62
#